data_fa69fc62d9f815d5535f61ebfda54953
#
_entry.id   fa69fc62d9f815d5535f61ebfda54953
#
_cell.length_a   1.000
_cell.length_b   1.000
_cell.length_c   1.000
_cell.angle_alpha   90.00
_cell.angle_beta   90.00
_cell.angle_gamma   90.00
#
_symmetry.space_group_name_H-M   'P 1'
#
loop_
_entity.id
_entity.type
_entity.pdbx_description
1 polymer ?
#
loop_
_entity_poly.entity_id
_entity_poly.type
_entity_poly.pdbx_seq_one_letter_code
_entity_poly.pdbx_strand_id
1 'polypeptide(L)'
;EFTSLPNVKRYLMIFEGHLDLIHGVNTRVELEPYQVDEFDGGIPTVSYGKVVDFNLMLKDGADGVMETAQLKTAQQAVIEREKDYNLLCIYVKEGSMKIANQKVSAGELAVIEDWEHPVELKNEAEATAKAGICKVKTV
;
A
#
# COMPACT_ATOMS: atom_id res chain seq x y z
N GLU A 1 -7.84 -17.68 8.98
CA GLU A 1 -8.74 -17.61 7.82
C GLU A 1 -9.28 -16.21 7.62
N PHE A 2 -9.29 -15.74 6.39
CA PHE A 2 -9.80 -14.40 6.07
C PHE A 2 -11.31 -14.43 5.93
N THR A 3 -11.97 -13.38 6.41
CA THR A 3 -13.40 -13.20 6.16
C THR A 3 -13.64 -13.06 4.66
N SER A 4 -14.63 -13.79 4.15
CA SER A 4 -15.02 -13.68 2.74
C SER A 4 -15.71 -12.33 2.51
N LEU A 5 -15.22 -11.57 1.52
CA LEU A 5 -15.76 -10.27 1.17
C LEU A 5 -16.09 -10.27 -0.33
N PRO A 6 -17.29 -10.74 -0.70
CA PRO A 6 -17.70 -10.77 -2.11
C PRO A 6 -17.70 -9.37 -2.72
N ASN A 7 -17.29 -9.26 -3.99
CA ASN A 7 -17.26 -8.02 -4.75
C ASN A 7 -16.27 -6.98 -4.20
N VAL A 8 -15.31 -7.43 -3.40
CA VAL A 8 -14.24 -6.58 -2.90
C VAL A 8 -12.92 -7.05 -3.51
N LYS A 9 -12.21 -6.14 -4.16
CA LYS A 9 -10.86 -6.39 -4.64
C LYS A 9 -9.91 -6.04 -3.49
N ARG A 10 -8.99 -6.92 -3.18
CA ARG A 10 -8.09 -6.75 -2.04
C ARG A 10 -6.66 -6.70 -2.47
N TYR A 11 -5.91 -5.78 -1.85
CA TYR A 11 -4.46 -5.69 -1.94
C TYR A 11 -3.90 -5.84 -0.53
N LEU A 12 -2.96 -6.75 -0.36
CA LEU A 12 -2.35 -7.01 0.93
C LEU A 12 -0.84 -6.86 0.80
N MET A 13 -0.28 -5.96 1.60
CA MET A 13 1.17 -5.79 1.74
C MET A 13 1.54 -6.14 3.16
N ILE A 14 2.66 -6.80 3.36
CA ILE A 14 3.19 -6.95 4.71
C ILE A 14 4.37 -6.01 4.92
N PHE A 15 4.51 -5.50 6.13
CA PHE A 15 5.62 -4.66 6.52
C PHE A 15 6.68 -5.44 7.28
N GLU A 16 6.26 -6.46 8.04
CA GLU A 16 7.15 -7.26 8.88
C GLU A 16 6.72 -8.71 8.84
N GLY A 17 7.68 -9.62 8.90
CA GLY A 17 7.44 -11.05 8.97
C GLY A 17 7.46 -11.74 7.62
N HIS A 18 6.82 -12.87 7.57
CA HIS A 18 6.65 -13.69 6.36
C HIS A 18 5.24 -14.25 6.38
N LEU A 19 4.56 -14.21 5.25
CA LEU A 19 3.18 -14.67 5.15
C LEU A 19 3.01 -15.63 3.99
N ASP A 20 2.41 -16.78 4.28
CA ASP A 20 1.93 -17.72 3.27
C ASP A 20 0.43 -17.56 3.13
N LEU A 21 -0.04 -17.36 1.92
CA LEU A 21 -1.46 -17.24 1.60
C LEU A 21 -1.87 -18.38 0.67
N ILE A 22 -3.02 -18.97 0.93
CA ILE A 22 -3.61 -19.97 0.05
C ILE A 22 -4.99 -19.48 -0.35
N HIS A 23 -5.14 -19.19 -1.66
CA HIS A 23 -6.40 -18.74 -2.23
C HIS A 23 -7.11 -19.90 -2.90
N GLY A 24 -8.37 -20.12 -2.54
CA GLY A 24 -9.15 -21.21 -3.08
C GLY A 24 -8.58 -22.56 -2.66
N VAL A 25 -8.42 -23.46 -3.62
CA VAL A 25 -8.00 -24.84 -3.34
C VAL A 25 -6.48 -24.95 -3.27
N ASN A 26 -5.74 -24.29 -4.18
CA ASN A 26 -4.31 -24.55 -4.31
C ASN A 26 -3.46 -23.38 -4.81
N THR A 27 -3.98 -22.18 -4.88
CA THR A 27 -3.16 -21.03 -5.29
C THR A 27 -2.41 -20.48 -4.10
N ARG A 28 -1.10 -20.71 -4.06
CA ARG A 28 -0.26 -20.29 -2.96
C ARG A 28 0.57 -19.06 -3.32
N VAL A 29 0.60 -18.08 -2.42
CA VAL A 29 1.40 -16.87 -2.54
C VAL A 29 2.22 -16.72 -1.26
N GLU A 30 3.50 -16.44 -1.41
CA GLU A 30 4.40 -16.14 -0.30
C GLU A 30 4.76 -14.66 -0.34
N LEU A 31 4.64 -13.97 0.79
CA LEU A 31 4.98 -12.55 0.88
C LEU A 31 6.12 -12.33 1.86
N GLU A 32 7.09 -11.57 1.42
CA GLU A 32 8.13 -10.96 2.23
C GLU A 32 7.81 -9.48 2.44
N PRO A 33 8.47 -8.78 3.38
CA PRO A 33 8.18 -7.36 3.63
C PRO A 33 8.17 -6.51 2.37
N TYR A 34 7.14 -5.69 2.26
CA TYR A 34 6.87 -4.74 1.16
C TYR A 34 6.48 -5.39 -0.16
N GLN A 35 6.20 -6.69 -0.18
CA GLN A 35 5.57 -7.33 -1.33
C GLN A 35 4.05 -7.26 -1.21
N VAL A 36 3.39 -7.28 -2.36
CA VAL A 36 1.93 -7.09 -2.45
C VAL A 36 1.28 -8.29 -3.12
N ASP A 37 0.16 -8.74 -2.57
CA ASP A 37 -0.72 -9.71 -3.20
C ASP A 37 -2.05 -9.04 -3.52
N GLU A 38 -2.51 -9.19 -4.76
CA GLU A 38 -3.81 -8.71 -5.22
C GLU A 38 -4.72 -9.91 -5.40
N PHE A 39 -5.90 -9.89 -4.79
CA PHE A 39 -6.83 -11.00 -4.91
C PHE A 39 -8.28 -10.57 -4.73
N ASP A 40 -9.19 -11.43 -5.19
CA ASP A 40 -10.62 -11.25 -5.03
C ASP A 40 -10.99 -11.63 -3.58
N GLY A 41 -11.59 -10.69 -2.86
CA GLY A 41 -11.98 -10.89 -1.47
C GLY A 41 -13.06 -11.94 -1.26
N GLY A 42 -13.77 -12.35 -2.32
CA GLY A 42 -14.76 -13.41 -2.25
C GLY A 42 -14.17 -14.82 -2.33
N ILE A 43 -12.90 -14.95 -2.72
CA ILE A 43 -12.23 -16.26 -2.78
C ILE A 43 -11.80 -16.66 -1.37
N PRO A 44 -12.15 -17.89 -0.93
CA PRO A 44 -11.68 -18.37 0.38
C PRO A 44 -10.17 -18.29 0.49
N THR A 45 -9.66 -17.68 1.55
CA THR A 45 -8.23 -17.46 1.74
C THR A 45 -7.83 -17.84 3.15
N VAL A 46 -6.75 -18.59 3.27
CA VAL A 46 -6.12 -18.96 4.53
C VAL A 46 -4.71 -18.42 4.54
N SER A 47 -4.28 -17.92 5.69
CA SER A 47 -2.92 -17.40 5.82
C SER A 47 -2.21 -18.04 7.00
N TYR A 48 -0.90 -18.18 6.86
CA TYR A 48 -0.01 -18.69 7.90
C TYR A 48 1.17 -17.75 8.05
N GLY A 49 1.40 -17.30 9.27
CA GLY A 49 2.50 -16.41 9.58
C GLY A 49 2.09 -15.33 10.55
N LYS A 50 3.09 -14.70 11.16
CA LYS A 50 2.89 -13.61 12.09
C LYS A 50 3.49 -12.35 11.48
N VAL A 51 2.63 -11.39 11.16
CA VAL A 51 3.03 -10.24 10.34
C VAL A 51 2.42 -8.95 10.85
N VAL A 52 2.97 -7.84 10.36
CA VAL A 52 2.30 -6.55 10.35
C VAL A 52 1.92 -6.27 8.90
N ASP A 53 0.65 -6.07 8.65
CA ASP A 53 0.14 -5.92 7.29
C ASP A 53 -0.55 -4.60 7.03
N PHE A 54 -0.70 -4.28 5.76
CA PHE A 54 -1.33 -3.08 5.27
C PHE A 54 -2.26 -3.48 4.12
N ASN A 55 -3.55 -3.19 4.27
CA ASN A 55 -4.58 -3.65 3.36
C ASN A 55 -5.25 -2.49 2.63
N LEU A 56 -5.51 -2.71 1.35
CA LEU A 56 -6.39 -1.86 0.57
C LEU A 56 -7.55 -2.72 0.08
N MET A 57 -8.77 -2.31 0.42
CA MET A 57 -9.98 -3.01 0.01
C MET A 57 -10.84 -2.08 -0.81
N LEU A 58 -11.14 -2.49 -2.05
CA LEU A 58 -11.89 -1.68 -3.01
C LEU A 58 -13.19 -2.38 -3.36
N LYS A 59 -14.28 -1.61 -3.38
CA LYS A 59 -15.61 -2.12 -3.71
C LYS A 59 -16.32 -1.15 -4.64
N ASP A 60 -17.50 -1.55 -5.10
CA ASP A 60 -18.40 -0.70 -5.90
C ASP A 60 -17.76 -0.12 -7.16
N GLY A 61 -16.91 -0.91 -7.81
CA GLY A 61 -16.29 -0.51 -9.07
C GLY A 61 -15.05 0.36 -8.92
N ALA A 62 -14.62 0.66 -7.69
CA ALA A 62 -13.35 1.37 -7.49
C ALA A 62 -12.19 0.48 -7.93
N ASP A 63 -11.12 1.10 -8.39
CA ASP A 63 -9.90 0.39 -8.79
C ASP A 63 -8.69 1.07 -8.16
N GLY A 64 -7.56 0.36 -8.11
CA GLY A 64 -6.38 0.92 -7.50
C GLY A 64 -5.15 0.05 -7.70
N VAL A 65 -4.04 0.55 -7.20
CA VAL A 65 -2.79 -0.19 -7.11
C VAL A 65 -2.13 0.12 -5.77
N MET A 66 -1.36 -0.83 -5.29
CA MET A 66 -0.57 -0.69 -4.08
C MET A 66 0.91 -0.83 -4.45
N GLU A 67 1.71 0.13 -4.02
CA GLU A 67 3.12 0.21 -4.34
C GLU A 67 3.93 0.52 -3.07
N THR A 68 5.24 0.50 -3.18
CA THR A 68 6.13 0.86 -2.09
C THR A 68 7.04 2.00 -2.50
N ALA A 69 7.49 2.77 -1.50
CA ALA A 69 8.57 3.74 -1.68
C ALA A 69 9.63 3.49 -0.62
N GLN A 70 10.87 3.52 -1.04
CA GLN A 70 12.01 3.46 -0.14
C GLN A 70 12.96 4.58 -0.52
N LEU A 71 13.20 5.49 0.42
CA LEU A 71 14.08 6.63 0.21
C LEU A 71 15.20 6.62 1.23
N LYS A 72 16.43 6.56 0.74
CA LYS A 72 17.61 6.79 1.57
C LYS A 72 17.75 8.28 1.84
N THR A 73 18.69 8.65 2.72
CA THR A 73 18.89 10.07 3.03
C THR A 73 19.14 10.87 1.76
N ALA A 74 18.56 12.05 1.70
CA ALA A 74 18.63 13.01 0.58
C ALA A 74 18.00 12.54 -0.73
N GLN A 75 17.37 11.37 -0.76
CA GLN A 75 16.67 10.91 -1.96
C GLN A 75 15.29 11.55 -2.10
N GLN A 76 14.87 11.69 -3.35
CA GLN A 76 13.58 12.22 -3.73
C GLN A 76 12.93 11.28 -4.72
N ALA A 77 11.61 11.30 -4.74
CA ALA A 77 10.81 10.59 -5.72
C ALA A 77 9.56 11.42 -6.04
N VAL A 78 8.97 11.16 -7.20
CA VAL A 78 7.74 11.81 -7.61
C VAL A 78 6.72 10.71 -7.89
N ILE A 79 5.54 10.82 -7.27
CA ILE A 79 4.43 9.94 -7.61
C ILE A 79 3.63 10.61 -8.70
N GLU A 80 3.71 10.05 -9.90
CA GLU A 80 2.95 10.54 -11.05
C GLU A 80 1.50 10.12 -10.93
N ARG A 81 0.61 11.00 -11.34
CA ARG A 81 -0.81 10.70 -11.39
C ARG A 81 -1.18 10.11 -12.74
N GLU A 82 -1.76 8.93 -12.73
CA GLU A 82 -2.34 8.36 -13.93
C GLU A 82 -3.77 8.89 -14.10
N LYS A 83 -4.24 8.88 -15.35
CA LYS A 83 -5.55 9.40 -15.68
C LYS A 83 -6.65 8.74 -14.85
N ASP A 84 -7.56 9.55 -14.33
CA ASP A 84 -8.72 9.15 -13.54
C ASP A 84 -8.40 8.66 -12.11
N TYR A 85 -7.15 8.55 -11.73
CA TYR A 85 -6.79 8.30 -10.34
C TYR A 85 -6.97 9.60 -9.55
N ASN A 86 -7.75 9.55 -8.48
CA ASN A 86 -8.18 10.75 -7.76
C ASN A 86 -7.96 10.70 -6.25
N LEU A 87 -7.36 9.62 -5.76
CA LEU A 87 -7.07 9.48 -4.34
C LEU A 87 -5.69 8.85 -4.16
N LEU A 88 -4.87 9.47 -3.32
CA LEU A 88 -3.54 8.98 -3.00
C LEU A 88 -3.40 8.86 -1.50
N CYS A 89 -3.01 7.68 -1.03
CA CYS A 89 -2.76 7.43 0.39
C CYS A 89 -1.34 6.91 0.55
N ILE A 90 -0.60 7.47 1.50
CA ILE A 90 0.79 7.09 1.76
C ILE A 90 0.94 6.85 3.26
N TYR A 91 1.22 5.61 3.63
CA TYR A 91 1.48 5.24 5.01
C TYR A 91 2.98 5.09 5.22
N VAL A 92 3.55 5.93 6.07
CA VAL A 92 4.98 5.85 6.40
C VAL A 92 5.17 4.83 7.51
N LYS A 93 5.87 3.75 7.20
CA LYS A 93 6.13 2.66 8.16
C LYS A 93 7.43 2.88 8.91
N GLU A 94 8.46 3.38 8.24
CA GLU A 94 9.78 3.58 8.82
C GLU A 94 10.33 4.95 8.43
N GLY A 95 10.98 5.61 9.37
CA GLY A 95 11.57 6.92 9.13
C GLY A 95 10.56 8.03 9.02
N SER A 96 10.84 8.99 8.17
CA SER A 96 9.94 10.11 7.87
C SER A 96 10.18 10.61 6.45
N MET A 97 9.15 11.20 5.89
CA MET A 97 9.22 11.80 4.55
C MET A 97 8.54 13.15 4.55
N LYS A 98 9.01 14.06 3.70
CA LYS A 98 8.20 15.20 3.31
C LYS A 98 7.35 14.78 2.12
N ILE A 99 6.05 14.86 2.28
CA ILE A 99 5.06 14.54 1.25
C ILE A 99 4.32 15.82 0.94
N ALA A 100 4.45 16.32 -0.30
CA ALA A 100 3.89 17.62 -0.70
C ALA A 100 4.26 18.72 0.31
N ASN A 101 5.53 18.76 0.72
CA ASN A 101 6.10 19.71 1.67
C ASN A 101 5.63 19.59 3.12
N GLN A 102 4.91 18.54 3.47
CA GLN A 102 4.53 18.27 4.87
C GLN A 102 5.28 17.05 5.38
N LYS A 103 5.80 17.15 6.60
CA LYS A 103 6.49 16.03 7.22
C LYS A 103 5.49 14.99 7.68
N VAL A 104 5.70 13.75 7.25
CA VAL A 104 4.91 12.58 7.66
C VAL A 104 5.88 11.59 8.29
N SER A 105 5.63 11.23 9.52
CA SER A 105 6.50 10.35 10.30
C SER A 105 5.94 8.93 10.39
N ALA A 106 6.78 7.99 10.79
CA ALA A 106 6.38 6.59 10.94
C ALA A 106 5.10 6.46 11.77
N GLY A 107 4.15 5.68 11.27
CA GLY A 107 2.84 5.49 11.88
C GLY A 107 1.79 6.48 11.41
N GLU A 108 2.13 7.44 10.57
CA GLU A 108 1.19 8.44 10.06
C GLU A 108 0.79 8.13 8.62
N LEU A 109 -0.44 8.46 8.27
CA LEU A 109 -1.00 8.29 6.94
C LEU A 109 -1.26 9.66 6.31
N ALA A 110 -0.70 9.88 5.13
CA ALA A 110 -1.04 11.05 4.31
C ALA A 110 -2.14 10.66 3.34
N VAL A 111 -3.21 11.46 3.30
CA VAL A 111 -4.32 11.26 2.37
C VAL A 111 -4.46 12.51 1.51
N ILE A 112 -4.41 12.32 0.19
CA ILE A 112 -4.59 13.39 -0.78
C ILE A 112 -5.85 13.09 -1.58
N GLU A 113 -6.91 13.83 -1.26
CA GLU A 113 -8.19 13.74 -1.97
C GLU A 113 -8.17 14.65 -3.19
N ASP A 114 -9.01 14.34 -4.17
CA ASP A 114 -9.06 15.08 -5.43
C ASP A 114 -7.66 15.26 -6.04
N TRP A 115 -6.92 14.17 -6.03
CA TRP A 115 -5.54 14.16 -6.48
C TRP A 115 -5.45 14.43 -7.97
N GLU A 116 -4.77 15.51 -8.35
CA GLU A 116 -4.68 15.95 -9.75
C GLU A 116 -3.24 16.15 -10.24
N HIS A 117 -2.30 16.38 -9.32
CA HIS A 117 -0.92 16.74 -9.68
C HIS A 117 0.09 15.74 -9.11
N PRO A 118 1.27 15.61 -9.74
CA PRO A 118 2.32 14.78 -9.18
C PRO A 118 2.65 15.18 -7.75
N VAL A 119 2.97 14.20 -6.92
CA VAL A 119 3.30 14.42 -5.51
C VAL A 119 4.76 14.09 -5.28
N GLU A 120 5.47 15.04 -4.69
CA GLU A 120 6.89 14.90 -4.42
C GLU A 120 7.11 14.31 -3.03
N LEU A 121 8.00 13.32 -2.96
CA LEU A 121 8.44 12.71 -1.72
C LEU A 121 9.93 13.02 -1.53
N LYS A 122 10.31 13.43 -0.32
CA LYS A 122 11.70 13.70 0.02
C LYS A 122 12.05 13.08 1.35
N ASN A 123 13.24 12.51 1.46
CA ASN A 123 13.79 12.11 2.75
C ASN A 123 14.94 13.04 3.12
N GLU A 124 14.70 13.93 4.08
CA GLU A 124 15.70 14.87 4.58
C GLU A 124 16.36 14.39 5.87
N ALA A 125 15.94 13.22 6.39
CA ALA A 125 16.52 12.64 7.58
C ALA A 125 17.67 11.68 7.23
N GLU A 126 18.39 11.23 8.25
CA GLU A 126 19.50 10.28 8.03
C GLU A 126 19.01 8.86 7.83
N ALA A 127 17.94 8.46 8.55
CA ALA A 127 17.41 7.11 8.45
C ALA A 127 16.67 6.90 7.13
N THR A 128 16.75 5.69 6.60
CA THR A 128 15.96 5.30 5.43
C THR A 128 14.48 5.34 5.76
N ALA A 129 13.69 5.91 4.85
CA ALA A 129 12.24 5.97 4.98
C ALA A 129 11.58 4.94 4.08
N LYS A 130 10.55 4.27 4.59
CA LYS A 130 9.80 3.28 3.83
C LYS A 130 8.31 3.51 4.01
N ALA A 131 7.56 3.38 2.93
CA ALA A 131 6.13 3.65 2.93
C ALA A 131 5.38 2.69 2.02
N GLY A 132 4.12 2.43 2.37
CA GLY A 132 3.15 1.82 1.49
C GLY A 132 2.33 2.91 0.81
N ILE A 133 2.08 2.75 -0.49
CA ILE A 133 1.39 3.74 -1.30
C ILE A 133 0.16 3.09 -1.92
N CYS A 134 -0.99 3.73 -1.78
CA CYS A 134 -2.23 3.32 -2.46
C CYS A 134 -2.65 4.42 -3.42
N LYS A 135 -2.76 4.08 -4.69
CA LYS A 135 -3.33 4.95 -5.71
C LYS A 135 -4.72 4.40 -6.04
N VAL A 136 -5.73 5.24 -5.95
CA VAL A 136 -7.11 4.78 -6.07
C VAL A 136 -7.87 5.63 -7.09
N LYS A 137 -8.68 4.93 -7.87
CA LYS A 137 -9.64 5.53 -8.77
C LYS A 137 -11.01 5.21 -8.21
N THR A 138 -11.66 6.20 -7.61
CA THR A 138 -13.02 6.03 -7.08
C THR A 138 -14.04 6.24 -8.19
N VAL A 139 -15.20 5.66 -7.98
CA VAL A 139 -16.30 5.78 -8.94
C VAL A 139 -17.06 7.08 -8.72
#